data_013af8231700729c3bd2b5936e04b967
#
_entry.id   013af8231700729c3bd2b5936e04b967
#
_cell.length_a   1.000
_cell.length_b   1.000
_cell.length_c   1.000
_cell.angle_alpha   90.00
_cell.angle_beta   90.00
_cell.angle_gamma   90.00
#
_symmetry.space_group_name_H-M   'P 1'
#
loop_
_entity.id
_entity.type
_entity.pdbx_description
1 polymer ?
#
loop_
_entity_poly.entity_id
_entity_poly.type
_entity_poly.pdbx_seq_one_letter_code
_entity_poly.pdbx_strand_id
1 'polypeptide(L)' 'MLTMYSTPWCGYCHRLKSQLDREGIGYEVVDIEQEPSAAEFVMSVNGGNQTVPTLRFADGSALTNPTIRQVKEHLSEISA' A
#
# COMPACT_ATOMS: atom_id res chain seq x y z
N MET A 1 -3.75 -6.15 9.30
CA MET A 1 -2.62 -5.23 9.22
C MET A 1 -2.46 -4.68 7.81
N LEU A 2 -2.07 -3.44 7.70
CA LEU A 2 -1.89 -2.80 6.40
C LEU A 2 -0.50 -3.12 5.85
N THR A 3 -0.43 -3.52 4.58
CA THR A 3 0.84 -3.78 3.91
C THR A 3 1.04 -2.77 2.79
N MET A 4 2.21 -2.12 2.77
CA MET A 4 2.58 -1.21 1.67
C MET A 4 3.61 -1.90 0.78
N TYR A 5 3.24 -2.10 -0.48
CA TYR A 5 4.18 -2.55 -1.50
C TYR A 5 4.90 -1.34 -2.08
N SER A 6 6.21 -1.39 -2.11
CA SER A 6 7.06 -0.22 -2.35
C SER A 6 8.33 -0.60 -3.10
N THR A 7 9.05 0.42 -3.56
CA THR A 7 10.42 0.30 -4.06
C THR A 7 11.27 1.37 -3.36
N PRO A 8 12.62 1.17 -3.27
CA PRO A 8 13.47 2.14 -2.56
C PRO A 8 13.50 3.53 -3.18
N TRP A 9 13.25 3.61 -4.50
CA TRP A 9 13.33 4.87 -5.25
C TRP A 9 11.98 5.59 -5.38
N CYS A 10 10.92 5.09 -4.78
CA CYS A 10 9.56 5.62 -4.95
C CYS A 10 9.29 6.81 -4.02
N GLY A 11 9.26 8.02 -4.58
CA GLY A 11 8.95 9.24 -3.81
C GLY A 11 7.54 9.24 -3.23
N TYR A 12 6.57 8.75 -3.97
CA TYR A 12 5.18 8.65 -3.49
C TYR A 12 5.06 7.68 -2.31
N CYS A 13 5.85 6.61 -2.32
CA CYS A 13 5.88 5.66 -1.21
C CYS A 13 6.42 6.32 0.06
N HIS A 14 7.49 7.09 -0.05
CA HIS A 14 8.08 7.81 1.09
C HIS A 14 7.09 8.83 1.66
N ARG A 15 6.39 9.54 0.80
CA ARG A 15 5.38 10.52 1.20
C ARG A 15 4.24 9.84 1.96
N LEU A 16 3.74 8.74 1.42
CA LEU A 16 2.64 8.02 2.05
C LEU A 16 3.04 7.42 3.40
N LYS A 17 4.27 6.90 3.53
CA LYS A 17 4.81 6.43 4.80
C LYS A 17 4.77 7.53 5.85
N SER A 18 5.24 8.73 5.50
CA SER A 18 5.24 9.86 6.41
C SER A 18 3.83 10.21 6.87
N GLN A 19 2.87 10.16 5.95
CA GLN A 19 1.47 10.44 6.27
C GLN A 19 0.87 9.38 7.18
N LEU A 20 1.16 8.11 6.93
CA LEU A 20 0.70 7.00 7.77
C LEU A 20 1.28 7.10 9.17
N ASP A 21 2.57 7.41 9.27
CA ASP A 21 3.24 7.60 10.56
C ASP A 21 2.60 8.73 11.36
N ARG A 22 2.30 9.83 10.71
CA ARG A 22 1.68 11.00 11.34
C ARG A 22 0.29 10.68 11.88
N GLU A 23 -0.44 9.84 11.16
CA GLU A 23 -1.79 9.43 11.57
C GLU A 23 -1.81 8.28 12.57
N GLY A 24 -0.64 7.75 12.92
CA GLY A 24 -0.53 6.63 13.85
C GLY A 24 -1.05 5.31 13.27
N ILE A 25 -1.07 5.17 11.96
CA ILE A 25 -1.54 3.97 11.29
C ILE A 25 -0.37 3.00 11.14
N GLY A 26 -0.50 1.78 11.73
CA GLY A 26 0.51 0.75 11.61
C GLY A 26 0.49 0.09 10.23
N TYR A 27 1.67 -0.18 9.68
CA TYR A 27 1.81 -0.82 8.38
C TYR A 27 3.13 -1.57 8.29
N GLU A 28 3.19 -2.51 7.34
CA GLU A 28 4.39 -3.25 7.01
C GLU A 28 4.80 -2.88 5.59
N VAL A 29 6.10 -2.74 5.33
CA VAL A 29 6.61 -2.38 4.00
C VAL A 29 7.23 -3.60 3.36
N VAL A 30 6.83 -3.88 2.12
CA VAL A 30 7.39 -4.98 1.31
C VAL A 30 7.99 -4.39 0.04
N ASP A 31 9.28 -4.66 -0.18
CA ASP A 31 9.99 -4.24 -1.40
C ASP A 31 9.71 -5.26 -2.50
N ILE A 32 8.96 -4.84 -3.51
CA ILE A 32 8.57 -5.74 -4.61
C ILE A 32 9.73 -6.15 -5.49
N GLU A 33 10.85 -5.44 -5.42
CA GLU A 33 12.06 -5.82 -6.17
C GLU A 33 12.77 -7.02 -5.53
N GLN A 34 12.54 -7.26 -4.25
CA GLN A 34 13.14 -8.37 -3.51
C GLN A 34 12.19 -9.53 -3.29
N GLU A 35 10.89 -9.31 -3.46
CA GLU A 35 9.84 -10.30 -3.20
C GLU A 35 9.00 -10.54 -4.45
N PRO A 36 9.35 -11.54 -5.30
CA PRO A 36 8.61 -11.80 -6.54
C PRO A 36 7.11 -12.04 -6.37
N SER A 37 6.71 -12.73 -5.29
CA SER A 37 5.28 -12.96 -5.02
C SER A 37 4.53 -11.67 -4.73
N ALA A 38 5.20 -10.71 -4.10
CA ALA A 38 4.62 -9.39 -3.84
C ALA A 38 4.45 -8.61 -5.14
N ALA A 39 5.44 -8.69 -6.04
CA ALA A 39 5.34 -8.06 -7.36
C ALA A 39 4.17 -8.65 -8.16
N GLU A 40 3.96 -9.96 -8.08
CA GLU A 40 2.82 -10.62 -8.73
C GLU A 40 1.49 -10.09 -8.20
N PHE A 41 1.38 -9.92 -6.89
CA PHE A 41 0.17 -9.35 -6.30
C PHE A 41 -0.09 -7.93 -6.82
N VAL A 42 0.94 -7.09 -6.82
CA VAL A 42 0.83 -5.70 -7.31
C VAL A 42 0.38 -5.69 -8.77
N MET A 43 0.95 -6.54 -9.60
CA MET A 43 0.55 -6.65 -11.00
C MET A 43 -0.90 -7.12 -11.14
N SER A 44 -1.33 -8.05 -10.29
CA SER A 44 -2.70 -8.59 -10.37
C SER A 44 -3.77 -7.54 -10.11
N VAL A 45 -3.48 -6.53 -9.28
CA VAL A 45 -4.44 -5.48 -8.95
C VAL A 45 -4.26 -4.21 -9.78
N ASN A 46 -3.22 -4.17 -10.63
CA ASN A 46 -2.88 -3.00 -11.44
C ASN A 46 -2.81 -3.31 -12.94
N GLY A 47 -3.56 -4.31 -13.39
CA GLY A 47 -3.63 -4.63 -14.81
C GLY A 47 -2.30 -5.08 -15.43
N GLY A 48 -1.43 -5.73 -14.64
CA GLY A 48 -0.14 -6.19 -15.09
C GLY A 48 1.02 -5.25 -14.81
N ASN A 49 0.75 -4.08 -14.24
CA ASN A 49 1.78 -3.08 -13.94
C ASN A 49 2.30 -3.22 -12.51
N GLN A 50 3.59 -2.92 -12.31
CA GLN A 50 4.22 -2.91 -10.98
C GLN A 50 4.11 -1.52 -10.36
N THR A 51 2.88 -1.01 -10.25
CA THR A 51 2.61 0.33 -9.73
C THR A 51 2.78 0.38 -8.22
N VAL A 52 3.58 1.30 -7.72
CA VAL A 52 3.79 1.54 -6.29
C VAL A 52 3.54 3.00 -5.96
N PRO A 53 3.07 3.36 -4.75
CA PRO A 53 2.70 2.44 -3.68
C PRO A 53 1.37 1.74 -3.94
N THR A 54 1.29 0.46 -3.59
CA THR A 54 0.03 -0.28 -3.54
C THR A 54 -0.17 -0.71 -2.10
N LEU A 55 -1.33 -0.43 -1.54
CA LEU A 55 -1.67 -0.84 -0.17
C LEU A 55 -2.61 -2.03 -0.20
N ARG A 56 -2.33 -3.03 0.64
CA ARG A 56 -3.20 -4.18 0.85
C ARG A 56 -3.73 -4.17 2.27
N PHE A 57 -5.02 -4.32 2.42
CA PHE A 57 -5.71 -4.25 3.71
C PHE A 57 -5.98 -5.66 4.26
N ALA A 58 -6.34 -5.73 5.54
CA ALA A 58 -6.55 -7.00 6.22
C ALA A 58 -7.65 -7.86 5.60
N ASP A 59 -8.63 -7.26 4.93
CA ASP A 59 -9.70 -7.96 4.24
C ASP A 59 -9.30 -8.47 2.83
N GLY A 60 -8.06 -8.22 2.42
CA GLY A 60 -7.57 -8.60 1.10
C GLY A 60 -7.77 -7.55 0.02
N SER A 61 -8.48 -6.46 0.31
CA SER A 61 -8.66 -5.37 -0.67
C SER A 61 -7.38 -4.56 -0.84
N ALA A 62 -7.29 -3.82 -1.95
CA ALA A 62 -6.10 -3.03 -2.27
C ALA A 62 -6.49 -1.66 -2.83
N LEU A 63 -5.63 -0.67 -2.55
CA LEU A 63 -5.71 0.65 -3.16
C LEU A 63 -4.36 0.99 -3.79
N THR A 64 -4.38 1.60 -4.97
CA THR A 64 -3.16 1.98 -5.69
C THR A 64 -2.95 3.47 -5.58
N ASN A 65 -1.77 3.86 -5.08
CA ASN A 65 -1.37 5.25 -4.89
C ASN A 65 -2.49 6.09 -4.23
N PRO A 66 -3.03 5.64 -3.10
CA PRO A 66 -4.13 6.35 -2.46
C PRO A 66 -3.66 7.61 -1.74
N THR A 67 -4.59 8.56 -1.55
CA THR A 67 -4.36 9.65 -0.62
C THR A 67 -4.53 9.13 0.80
N ILE A 68 -3.98 9.87 1.78
CA ILE A 68 -4.16 9.49 3.19
C ILE A 68 -5.66 9.50 3.57
N ARG A 69 -6.43 10.39 2.98
CA ARG A 69 -7.88 10.43 3.21
C ARG A 69 -8.56 9.15 2.72
N GLN A 70 -8.19 8.67 1.53
CA GLN A 70 -8.72 7.43 0.99
C GLN A 70 -8.37 6.23 1.87
N VAL A 71 -7.15 6.20 2.39
CA VAL A 71 -6.71 5.15 3.31
C VAL A 71 -7.58 5.14 4.57
N LYS A 72 -7.78 6.31 5.17
CA LYS A 72 -8.57 6.44 6.41
C LYS A 72 -10.03 6.04 6.18
N GLU A 73 -10.61 6.44 5.07
CA GLU A 73 -11.97 6.07 4.71
C GLU A 73 -12.10 4.55 4.53
N HIS A 74 -11.13 3.95 3.84
CA HIS A 74 -11.13 2.51 3.58
C HIS A 74 -10.98 1.70 4.88
N LEU A 75 -10.10 2.14 5.77
CA LEU A 75 -9.94 1.50 7.08
C LEU A 75 -11.22 1.58 7.91
N SER A 76 -11.91 2.70 7.83
CA SER A 76 -13.20 2.91 8.52
C SER A 76 -14.27 1.94 8.00
N GLU A 77 -14.32 1.74 6.69
CA GLU A 77 -15.27 0.81 6.06
C GLU A 77 -15.00 -0.64 6.48
N ILE A 78 -13.75 -1.04 6.53
CA ILE A 78 -13.37 -2.39 6.93
C ILE A 78 -13.70 -2.65 8.40
N SER A 79 -13.56 -1.63 9.25
CA SER A 79 -13.81 -1.74 10.69
C SER A 79 -15.28 -1.71 11.06
N ALA A 80 -16.13 -1.30 10.15
CA ALA A 80 -17.56 -1.10 10.41
C ALA A 80 -18.33 -2.42 10.54
#